data_da7e811fb8b399897a7b72eea64d6ab1
#
_entry.id   da7e811fb8b399897a7b72eea64d6ab1
#
_cell.length_a   1.000
_cell.length_b   1.000
_cell.length_c   1.000
_cell.angle_alpha   90.00
_cell.angle_beta   90.00
_cell.angle_gamma   90.00
#
_symmetry.space_group_name_H-M   'P 1'
#
loop_
_entity.id
_entity.type
_entity.pdbx_description
1 polymer ?
#
loop_
_entity_poly.entity_id
_entity_poly.type
_entity_poly.pdbx_seq_one_letter_code
_entity_poly.pdbx_strand_id
1 'polypeptide(L)'
;KILMEAFPNIHIVGILIVAITVVYRHKALYPIYIYVFLTGIFAGFNTWWVPYLYILTVLWGFVMLLPKNIPTKIQPVVYMCVCALHGFLYGTLYAPVQALFAGFNFQATIAWIIAGIPWDITHGISNFVGGLLIMPIVYVLKNAQRMRR
;
A
#
# COMPACT_ATOMS: atom_id res chain seq x y z
N LYS A 1 8.88 -3.85 10.63
CA LYS A 1 9.88 -3.21 9.77
C LYS A 1 11.24 -3.91 9.93
N ILE A 2 11.78 -4.04 11.15
CA ILE A 2 13.11 -4.63 11.42
C ILE A 2 13.25 -6.05 10.82
N LEU A 3 12.25 -6.92 10.96
CA LEU A 3 12.27 -8.28 10.40
C LEU A 3 12.25 -8.34 8.87
N MET A 4 11.88 -7.25 8.19
CA MET A 4 11.74 -7.18 6.73
C MET A 4 12.83 -6.32 6.06
N GLU A 5 13.77 -5.76 6.81
CA GLU A 5 14.89 -5.01 6.26
C GLU A 5 15.84 -5.91 5.43
N ALA A 6 15.85 -7.21 5.70
CA ALA A 6 16.60 -8.19 4.91
C ALA A 6 15.98 -8.47 3.52
N PHE A 7 14.73 -8.06 3.29
CA PHE A 7 14.01 -8.27 2.03
C PHE A 7 13.50 -6.92 1.50
N PRO A 8 14.32 -6.18 0.76
CA PRO A 8 13.92 -4.90 0.20
C PRO A 8 12.69 -5.08 -0.70
N ASN A 9 11.72 -4.14 -0.57
CA ASN A 9 10.45 -4.12 -1.30
C ASN A 9 9.44 -5.23 -0.98
N ILE A 10 9.66 -6.05 0.06
CA ILE A 10 8.66 -6.97 0.57
C ILE A 10 8.04 -6.36 1.83
N HIS A 11 6.86 -5.77 1.71
CA HIS A 11 6.21 -5.06 2.82
C HIS A 11 4.79 -5.57 3.06
N ILE A 12 4.48 -5.92 4.32
CA ILE A 12 3.13 -6.33 4.74
C ILE A 12 2.16 -5.13 4.79
N VAL A 13 2.65 -3.91 4.73
CA VAL A 13 1.83 -2.70 4.94
C VAL A 13 0.69 -2.60 3.91
N GLY A 14 0.98 -2.80 2.62
CA GLY A 14 -0.06 -2.79 1.58
C GLY A 14 -1.14 -3.84 1.82
N ILE A 15 -0.74 -5.04 2.21
CA ILE A 15 -1.62 -6.16 2.53
C ILE A 15 -2.56 -5.80 3.69
N LEU A 16 -2.00 -5.22 4.76
CA LEU A 16 -2.77 -4.76 5.92
C LEU A 16 -3.75 -3.64 5.53
N ILE A 17 -3.32 -2.67 4.72
CA ILE A 17 -4.18 -1.58 4.26
C ILE A 17 -5.37 -2.13 3.46
N VAL A 18 -5.14 -3.06 2.53
CA VAL A 18 -6.23 -3.71 1.80
C VAL A 18 -7.18 -4.41 2.78
N ALA A 19 -6.66 -5.24 3.69
CA ALA A 19 -7.47 -6.00 4.63
C ALA A 19 -8.32 -5.11 5.55
N ILE A 20 -7.73 -4.08 6.16
CA ILE A 20 -8.46 -3.15 7.03
C ILE A 20 -9.47 -2.32 6.24
N THR A 21 -9.17 -1.96 4.99
CA THR A 21 -10.09 -1.20 4.13
C THR A 21 -11.29 -2.03 3.74
N VAL A 22 -11.11 -3.30 3.42
CA VAL A 22 -12.21 -4.24 3.12
C VAL A 22 -13.18 -4.33 4.30
N VAL A 23 -12.69 -4.34 5.54
CA VAL A 23 -13.50 -4.52 6.75
C VAL A 23 -14.08 -3.20 7.25
N TYR A 24 -13.26 -2.15 7.34
CA TYR A 24 -13.60 -0.90 8.02
C TYR A 24 -13.96 0.25 7.08
N ARG A 25 -13.76 0.07 5.76
CA ARG A 25 -14.10 1.05 4.73
C ARG A 25 -13.47 2.43 5.04
N HIS A 26 -14.28 3.49 5.17
CA HIS A 26 -13.78 4.85 5.47
C HIS A 26 -13.01 4.94 6.79
N LYS A 27 -13.38 4.12 7.79
CA LYS A 27 -12.68 4.11 9.07
C LYS A 27 -11.26 3.55 9.00
N ALA A 28 -10.90 2.88 7.90
CA ALA A 28 -9.55 2.40 7.68
C ALA A 28 -8.51 3.53 7.55
N LEU A 29 -8.93 4.76 7.20
CA LEU A 29 -8.05 5.92 7.15
C LEU A 29 -7.43 6.25 8.52
N TYR A 30 -8.13 6.02 9.63
CA TYR A 30 -7.57 6.26 10.96
C TYR A 30 -6.28 5.45 11.22
N PRO A 31 -6.28 4.11 11.17
CA PRO A 31 -5.05 3.35 11.36
C PRO A 31 -4.00 3.59 10.29
N ILE A 32 -4.38 3.93 9.04
CA ILE A 32 -3.43 4.29 7.99
C ILE A 32 -2.64 5.54 8.40
N TYR A 33 -3.32 6.62 8.78
CA TYR A 33 -2.63 7.85 9.15
C TYR A 33 -1.92 7.77 10.50
N ILE A 34 -2.43 6.98 11.45
CA ILE A 34 -1.68 6.66 12.68
C ILE A 34 -0.35 5.99 12.31
N TYR A 35 -0.37 4.99 11.41
CA TYR A 35 0.83 4.33 10.94
C TYR A 35 1.81 5.31 10.26
N VAL A 36 1.32 6.17 9.36
CA VAL A 36 2.12 7.20 8.69
C VAL A 36 2.79 8.12 9.71
N PHE A 37 2.02 8.60 10.68
CA PHE A 37 2.54 9.50 11.72
C PHE A 37 3.59 8.83 12.60
N LEU A 38 3.32 7.61 13.09
CA LEU A 38 4.28 6.84 13.87
C LEU A 38 5.55 6.56 13.08
N THR A 39 5.46 6.29 11.78
CA THR A 39 6.63 6.09 10.94
C THR A 39 7.51 7.35 10.89
N GLY A 40 6.90 8.53 10.84
CA GLY A 40 7.62 9.81 10.92
C GLY A 40 8.30 10.03 12.28
N ILE A 41 7.62 9.67 13.38
CA ILE A 41 8.20 9.77 14.73
C ILE A 41 9.44 8.84 14.88
N PHE A 42 9.33 7.58 14.45
CA PHE A 42 10.38 6.58 14.67
C PHE A 42 11.55 6.67 13.69
N ALA A 43 11.30 7.10 12.45
CA ALA A 43 12.32 7.13 11.39
C ALA A 43 12.64 8.54 10.88
N GLY A 44 12.04 9.57 11.50
CA GLY A 44 12.22 10.98 11.19
C GLY A 44 11.30 11.49 10.09
N PHE A 45 10.79 12.71 10.27
CA PHE A 45 10.02 13.46 9.26
C PHE A 45 10.99 14.02 8.24
N ASN A 46 11.17 13.34 7.12
CA ASN A 46 12.09 13.73 6.05
C ASN A 46 11.37 13.64 4.69
N THR A 47 12.06 13.97 3.60
CA THR A 47 11.52 13.92 2.23
C THR A 47 10.92 12.57 1.86
N TRP A 48 11.52 11.47 2.29
CA TRP A 48 11.01 10.10 2.07
C TRP A 48 9.64 9.85 2.73
N TRP A 49 9.29 10.59 3.77
CA TRP A 49 8.05 10.42 4.51
C TRP A 49 6.85 11.09 3.80
N VAL A 50 7.09 12.19 3.09
CA VAL A 50 6.02 12.98 2.43
C VAL A 50 5.15 12.15 1.49
N PRO A 51 5.69 11.25 0.64
CA PRO A 51 4.88 10.39 -0.22
C PRO A 51 3.90 9.49 0.53
N TYR A 52 4.23 9.05 1.74
CA TYR A 52 3.34 8.18 2.54
C TYR A 52 2.02 8.85 2.89
N LEU A 53 1.97 10.19 2.94
CA LEU A 53 0.75 10.94 3.19
C LEU A 53 -0.36 10.66 2.16
N TYR A 54 0.02 10.31 0.93
CA TYR A 54 -0.98 10.07 -0.12
C TYR A 54 -0.89 8.69 -0.76
N ILE A 55 0.29 8.08 -0.90
CA ILE A 55 0.46 6.78 -1.58
C ILE A 55 -0.40 5.70 -0.90
N LEU A 56 -0.42 5.65 0.42
CA LEU A 56 -1.23 4.69 1.16
C LEU A 56 -2.74 5.00 1.04
N THR A 57 -3.10 6.28 0.90
CA THR A 57 -4.47 6.70 0.65
C THR A 57 -4.93 6.32 -0.77
N VAL A 58 -4.02 6.34 -1.76
CA VAL A 58 -4.30 5.84 -3.12
C VAL A 58 -4.66 4.35 -3.08
N LEU A 59 -3.91 3.53 -2.33
CA LEU A 59 -4.25 2.12 -2.17
C LEU A 59 -5.61 1.93 -1.50
N TRP A 60 -5.89 2.69 -0.43
CA TRP A 60 -7.22 2.73 0.18
C TRP A 60 -8.30 3.09 -0.85
N GLY A 61 -8.05 4.11 -1.68
CA GLY A 61 -8.95 4.53 -2.76
C GLY A 61 -9.22 3.43 -3.78
N PHE A 62 -8.21 2.70 -4.23
CA PHE A 62 -8.38 1.56 -5.14
C PHE A 62 -9.32 0.50 -4.56
N VAL A 63 -9.16 0.17 -3.28
CA VAL A 63 -10.05 -0.78 -2.60
C VAL A 63 -11.47 -0.22 -2.46
N MET A 64 -11.60 1.08 -2.21
CA MET A 64 -12.90 1.74 -2.06
C MET A 64 -13.69 1.80 -3.37
N LEU A 65 -13.01 1.87 -4.52
CA LEU A 65 -13.61 1.83 -5.85
C LEU A 65 -14.14 0.45 -6.23
N LEU A 66 -13.69 -0.60 -5.57
CA LEU A 66 -14.18 -1.95 -5.82
C LEU A 66 -15.68 -2.08 -5.46
N PRO A 67 -16.45 -2.84 -6.25
CA PRO A 67 -17.83 -3.17 -5.93
C PRO A 67 -17.95 -3.81 -4.53
N LYS A 68 -19.00 -3.46 -3.78
CA LYS A 68 -19.23 -4.04 -2.45
C LYS A 68 -19.56 -5.55 -2.50
N ASN A 69 -20.15 -6.00 -3.61
CA ASN A 69 -20.67 -7.35 -3.79
C ASN A 69 -19.77 -8.18 -4.72
N ILE A 70 -18.48 -8.27 -4.43
CA ILE A 70 -17.58 -9.16 -5.16
C ILE A 70 -17.91 -10.60 -4.76
N PRO A 71 -18.13 -11.53 -5.72
CA PRO A 71 -18.33 -12.94 -5.40
C PRO A 71 -17.19 -13.52 -4.57
N THR A 72 -17.51 -14.27 -3.51
CA THR A 72 -16.52 -14.76 -2.53
C THR A 72 -15.40 -15.57 -3.15
N LYS A 73 -15.68 -16.30 -4.24
CA LYS A 73 -14.70 -17.12 -4.94
C LYS A 73 -13.58 -16.31 -5.60
N ILE A 74 -13.86 -15.08 -6.04
CA ILE A 74 -12.88 -14.23 -6.75
C ILE A 74 -12.30 -13.13 -5.86
N GLN A 75 -12.88 -12.88 -4.67
CA GLN A 75 -12.37 -11.85 -3.74
C GLN A 75 -10.86 -11.93 -3.50
N PRO A 76 -10.27 -13.12 -3.23
CA PRO A 76 -8.83 -13.21 -2.98
C PRO A 76 -8.02 -12.65 -4.14
N VAL A 77 -8.33 -13.11 -5.37
CA VAL A 77 -7.61 -12.69 -6.58
C VAL A 77 -7.77 -11.19 -6.83
N VAL A 78 -8.99 -10.65 -6.69
CA VAL A 78 -9.24 -9.21 -6.88
C VAL A 78 -8.40 -8.37 -5.90
N TYR A 79 -8.36 -8.74 -4.62
CA TYR A 79 -7.58 -7.98 -3.63
C TYR A 79 -6.07 -8.14 -3.85
N MET A 80 -5.60 -9.33 -4.25
CA MET A 80 -4.21 -9.55 -4.65
C MET A 80 -3.82 -8.67 -5.83
N CYS A 81 -4.67 -8.61 -6.88
CA CYS A 81 -4.43 -7.77 -8.05
C CYS A 81 -4.40 -6.27 -7.71
N VAL A 82 -5.30 -5.79 -6.85
CA VAL A 82 -5.30 -4.38 -6.42
C VAL A 82 -4.04 -4.05 -5.62
N CYS A 83 -3.62 -4.93 -4.71
CA CYS A 83 -2.39 -4.74 -3.95
C CYS A 83 -1.15 -4.74 -4.87
N ALA A 84 -1.10 -5.66 -5.84
CA ALA A 84 -0.04 -5.74 -6.84
C ALA A 84 0.00 -4.50 -7.74
N LEU A 85 -1.15 -4.05 -8.25
CA LEU A 85 -1.25 -2.84 -9.07
C LEU A 85 -0.66 -1.63 -8.35
N HIS A 86 -0.99 -1.45 -7.07
CA HIS A 86 -0.40 -0.39 -6.27
C HIS A 86 1.13 -0.53 -6.15
N GLY A 87 1.63 -1.76 -5.98
CA GLY A 87 3.07 -2.04 -5.96
C GLY A 87 3.76 -1.68 -7.27
N PHE A 88 3.17 -2.05 -8.42
CA PHE A 88 3.69 -1.67 -9.75
C PHE A 88 3.68 -0.16 -10.01
N LEU A 89 2.78 0.58 -9.38
CA LEU A 89 2.67 2.03 -9.53
C LEU A 89 3.45 2.81 -8.46
N TYR A 90 4.11 2.13 -7.53
CA TYR A 90 4.67 2.77 -6.34
C TYR A 90 5.70 3.85 -6.68
N GLY A 91 6.67 3.56 -7.54
CA GLY A 91 7.67 4.53 -8.00
C GLY A 91 7.02 5.69 -8.76
N THR A 92 6.07 5.41 -9.64
CA THR A 92 5.33 6.44 -10.37
C THR A 92 4.58 7.37 -9.40
N LEU A 93 3.94 6.82 -8.37
CA LEU A 93 3.27 7.61 -7.34
C LEU A 93 4.26 8.40 -6.46
N TYR A 94 5.46 7.87 -6.27
CA TYR A 94 6.51 8.53 -5.50
C TYR A 94 7.18 9.69 -6.26
N ALA A 95 7.23 9.60 -7.59
CA ALA A 95 7.96 10.51 -8.48
C ALA A 95 7.63 12.01 -8.30
N PRO A 96 6.38 12.45 -8.08
CA PRO A 96 6.08 13.88 -7.92
C PRO A 96 6.83 14.52 -6.75
N VAL A 97 6.89 13.84 -5.61
CA VAL A 97 7.61 14.35 -4.43
C VAL A 97 9.12 14.28 -4.65
N GLN A 98 9.61 13.21 -5.25
CA GLN A 98 11.02 13.08 -5.60
C GLN A 98 11.47 14.19 -6.54
N ALA A 99 10.69 14.48 -7.59
CA ALA A 99 10.97 15.54 -8.54
C ALA A 99 11.00 16.92 -7.87
N LEU A 100 10.02 17.18 -6.98
CA LEU A 100 9.94 18.45 -6.25
C LEU A 100 11.17 18.70 -5.37
N PHE A 101 11.60 17.72 -4.60
CA PHE A 101 12.71 17.88 -3.66
C PHE A 101 14.08 17.79 -4.32
N ALA A 102 14.22 17.03 -5.41
CA ALA A 102 15.47 16.90 -6.16
C ALA A 102 15.64 17.95 -7.28
N GLY A 103 14.61 18.79 -7.52
CA GLY A 103 14.63 19.79 -8.58
C GLY A 103 14.63 19.17 -10.00
N PHE A 104 13.99 17.99 -10.18
CA PHE A 104 13.94 17.33 -11.47
C PHE A 104 13.02 18.08 -12.44
N ASN A 105 13.47 18.25 -13.67
CA ASN A 105 12.60 18.60 -14.78
C ASN A 105 11.79 17.36 -15.24
N PHE A 106 10.89 17.55 -16.20
CA PHE A 106 10.03 16.46 -16.72
C PHE A 106 10.85 15.28 -17.25
N GLN A 107 11.91 15.53 -18.02
CA GLN A 107 12.74 14.46 -18.59
C GLN A 107 13.47 13.66 -17.50
N ALA A 108 14.04 14.34 -16.51
CA ALA A 108 14.70 13.70 -15.37
C ALA A 108 13.71 12.89 -14.54
N THR A 109 12.48 13.38 -14.37
CA THR A 109 11.42 12.64 -13.66
C THR A 109 11.05 11.35 -14.38
N ILE A 110 10.88 11.40 -15.71
CA ILE A 110 10.61 10.18 -16.51
C ILE A 110 11.80 9.20 -16.45
N ALA A 111 13.02 9.70 -16.57
CA ALA A 111 14.22 8.85 -16.45
C ALA A 111 14.29 8.17 -15.07
N TRP A 112 13.93 8.89 -14.00
CA TRP A 112 13.88 8.35 -12.64
C TRP A 112 12.81 7.26 -12.50
N ILE A 113 11.61 7.46 -13.05
CA ILE A 113 10.54 6.45 -13.06
C ILE A 113 11.02 5.19 -13.80
N ILE A 114 11.61 5.35 -15.01
CA ILE A 114 12.10 4.22 -15.80
C ILE A 114 13.17 3.45 -15.03
N ALA A 115 14.12 4.13 -14.40
CA ALA A 115 15.15 3.50 -13.58
C ALA A 115 14.57 2.74 -12.38
N GLY A 116 13.40 3.16 -11.87
CA GLY A 116 12.68 2.52 -10.76
C GLY A 116 11.89 1.27 -11.14
N ILE A 117 11.61 1.02 -12.43
CA ILE A 117 10.76 -0.10 -12.89
C ILE A 117 11.16 -1.47 -12.30
N PRO A 118 12.45 -1.87 -12.24
CA PRO A 118 12.81 -3.17 -11.66
C PRO A 118 12.37 -3.32 -10.20
N TRP A 119 12.43 -2.22 -9.42
CA TRP A 119 11.98 -2.19 -8.03
C TRP A 119 10.45 -2.27 -7.92
N ASP A 120 9.74 -1.55 -8.80
CA ASP A 120 8.28 -1.59 -8.86
C ASP A 120 7.76 -2.97 -9.27
N ILE A 121 8.44 -3.66 -10.20
CA ILE A 121 8.12 -5.04 -10.57
C ILE A 121 8.25 -5.96 -9.35
N THR A 122 9.37 -5.88 -8.63
CA THR A 122 9.60 -6.67 -7.41
C THR A 122 8.53 -6.37 -6.36
N HIS A 123 8.18 -5.11 -6.18
CA HIS A 123 7.14 -4.67 -5.23
C HIS A 123 5.75 -5.19 -5.64
N GLY A 124 5.40 -5.10 -6.93
CA GLY A 124 4.13 -5.61 -7.43
C GLY A 124 4.00 -7.12 -7.28
N ILE A 125 5.04 -7.88 -7.63
CA ILE A 125 5.05 -9.34 -7.47
C ILE A 125 4.96 -9.74 -5.99
N SER A 126 5.75 -9.09 -5.12
CA SER A 126 5.72 -9.39 -3.68
C SER A 126 4.36 -9.06 -3.06
N ASN A 127 3.73 -7.96 -3.47
CA ASN A 127 2.38 -7.61 -3.04
C ASN A 127 1.33 -8.58 -3.57
N PHE A 128 1.49 -9.11 -4.78
CA PHE A 128 0.61 -10.15 -5.31
C PHE A 128 0.70 -11.43 -4.46
N VAL A 129 1.91 -11.95 -4.26
CA VAL A 129 2.13 -13.17 -3.49
C VAL A 129 1.72 -12.99 -2.03
N GLY A 130 2.16 -11.90 -1.39
CA GLY A 130 1.78 -11.57 -0.03
C GLY A 130 0.28 -11.32 0.13
N GLY A 131 -0.40 -10.93 -0.94
CA GLY A 131 -1.85 -10.75 -1.00
C GLY A 131 -2.66 -11.99 -0.63
N LEU A 132 -2.07 -13.18 -0.66
CA LEU A 132 -2.67 -14.42 -0.13
C LEU A 132 -3.08 -14.27 1.34
N LEU A 133 -2.40 -13.42 2.10
CA LEU A 133 -2.69 -13.15 3.51
C LEU A 133 -3.89 -12.22 3.72
N ILE A 134 -4.36 -11.51 2.69
CA ILE A 134 -5.45 -10.53 2.82
C ILE A 134 -6.71 -11.19 3.37
N MET A 135 -7.16 -12.30 2.75
CA MET A 135 -8.40 -12.95 3.17
C MET A 135 -8.35 -13.57 4.58
N PRO A 136 -7.29 -14.28 4.98
CA PRO A 136 -7.10 -14.68 6.38
C PRO A 136 -7.21 -13.52 7.36
N ILE A 137 -6.54 -12.39 7.08
CA ILE A 137 -6.59 -11.20 7.93
C ILE A 137 -8.01 -10.61 7.96
N VAL A 138 -8.68 -10.48 6.82
CA VAL A 138 -10.08 -10.02 6.73
C VAL A 138 -10.99 -10.90 7.58
N TYR A 139 -10.82 -12.22 7.54
CA TYR A 139 -11.60 -13.16 8.35
C TYR A 139 -11.40 -12.90 9.86
N VAL A 140 -10.15 -12.79 10.31
CA VAL A 140 -9.82 -12.49 11.72
C VAL A 140 -10.45 -11.16 12.15
N LEU A 141 -10.29 -10.11 11.34
CA LEU A 141 -10.84 -8.78 11.65
C LEU A 141 -12.37 -8.79 11.73
N LYS A 142 -13.07 -9.47 10.82
CA LYS A 142 -14.53 -9.61 10.86
C LYS A 142 -15.01 -10.35 12.10
N ASN A 143 -14.31 -11.42 12.51
CA ASN A 143 -14.65 -12.16 13.72
C ASN A 143 -14.44 -11.31 14.98
N ALA A 144 -13.32 -10.59 15.08
CA ALA A 144 -13.06 -9.68 16.18
C ALA A 144 -14.12 -8.56 16.26
N GLN A 145 -14.63 -8.09 15.12
CA GLN A 145 -15.71 -7.08 15.09
C GLN A 145 -17.05 -7.65 15.56
N ARG A 146 -17.34 -8.93 15.28
CA ARG A 146 -18.57 -9.61 15.75
C ARG A 146 -18.57 -9.81 17.27
N MET A 147 -17.43 -10.14 17.87
CA MET A 147 -17.30 -10.35 19.32
C MET A 147 -17.46 -9.05 20.15
N ARG A 148 -17.36 -7.89 19.53
CA ARG A 148 -17.51 -6.57 20.19
C ARG A 148 -18.93 -6.00 20.11
N ARG A 149 -19.84 -6.69 19.43
CA ARG A 149 -21.28 -6.33 19.32
C ARG A 149 -22.12 -7.18 20.25
#